data_73f90e0b7a7a794b06c16d6c82c57ab9
#
_entry.id   73f90e0b7a7a794b06c16d6c82c57ab9
#
_cell.length_a   1.000
_cell.length_b   1.000
_cell.length_c   1.000
_cell.angle_alpha   90.00
_cell.angle_beta   90.00
_cell.angle_gamma   90.00
#
_symmetry.space_group_name_H-M   'P 1'
#
loop_
_entity.id
_entity.type
_entity.pdbx_description
1 polymer ?
#
loop_
_entity_poly.entity_id
_entity_poly.type
_entity_poly.pdbx_seq_one_letter_code
_entity_poly.pdbx_strand_id
1 'polypeptide(L)'
;PMPTGTTAGWKKAKYPLFEPALNTMFDSYVIKEDGIYKMWFSWRPTKSIMYTTSTDGIHWEPFCCVLTRQLDSSWEADKVSRPTLVKKDNRYHMWYTGHMIWSGPLSAAIGYAVSDDGIHWERPLAHPVLRPDKPWENHIIWTPHVIYDEEEDLFKMWYAGGATEGTESDALGYATSKDGIHWTKYPLNPIFVPDGSIPWEMAKVSAPFVWKRDGWYYMSYLGNDADMRGSNGLARSRDGITNWERH
;
A
#
# COMPACT_ATOMS: atom_id res chain seq x y z
N PRO A 1 -16.62 5.70 17.85
CA PRO A 1 -15.49 5.67 18.79
C PRO A 1 -14.39 4.78 18.24
N MET A 2 -13.13 5.17 18.45
CA MET A 2 -12.00 4.30 18.12
C MET A 2 -12.06 3.04 18.98
N PRO A 3 -11.68 1.87 18.46
CA PRO A 3 -11.59 0.67 19.26
C PRO A 3 -10.57 0.88 20.40
N THR A 4 -10.90 0.41 21.58
CA THR A 4 -10.02 0.49 22.77
C THR A 4 -9.57 -0.90 23.17
N GLY A 5 -8.32 -1.01 23.64
CA GLY A 5 -7.70 -2.26 24.08
C GLY A 5 -6.82 -2.93 23.02
N THR A 6 -6.04 -3.89 23.44
CA THR A 6 -4.97 -4.54 22.64
C THR A 6 -5.47 -5.33 21.43
N THR A 7 -6.73 -5.71 21.39
CA THR A 7 -7.31 -6.45 20.25
C THR A 7 -8.39 -5.68 19.52
N ALA A 8 -8.87 -4.56 20.04
CA ALA A 8 -9.97 -3.76 19.51
C ALA A 8 -11.17 -4.62 19.03
N GLY A 9 -11.43 -5.74 19.68
CA GLY A 9 -12.45 -6.72 19.30
C GLY A 9 -12.03 -7.68 18.16
N TRP A 10 -10.83 -7.55 17.62
CA TRP A 10 -10.30 -8.49 16.62
C TRP A 10 -9.95 -9.83 17.25
N LYS A 11 -10.24 -10.90 16.55
CA LYS A 11 -9.81 -12.25 16.89
C LYS A 11 -8.86 -12.76 15.82
N LYS A 12 -7.64 -13.09 16.21
CA LYS A 12 -6.71 -13.79 15.31
C LYS A 12 -7.17 -15.22 15.07
N ALA A 13 -7.06 -15.69 13.83
CA ALA A 13 -7.15 -17.10 13.54
C ALA A 13 -6.05 -17.85 14.31
N LYS A 14 -6.36 -19.08 14.76
CA LYS A 14 -5.42 -19.93 15.54
C LYS A 14 -4.17 -20.27 14.72
N TYR A 15 -4.32 -20.40 13.43
CA TYR A 15 -3.25 -20.75 12.48
C TYR A 15 -3.19 -19.72 11.36
N PRO A 16 -2.02 -19.53 10.72
CA PRO A 16 -1.91 -18.74 9.49
C PRO A 16 -2.89 -19.24 8.43
N LEU A 17 -3.43 -18.32 7.62
CA LEU A 17 -4.35 -18.67 6.53
C LEU A 17 -3.63 -19.37 5.36
N PHE A 18 -2.31 -19.22 5.27
CA PHE A 18 -1.45 -19.86 4.28
C PHE A 18 -0.37 -20.68 4.98
N GLU A 19 0.01 -21.79 4.38
CA GLU A 19 1.05 -22.65 4.93
C GLU A 19 2.41 -21.95 4.98
N PRO A 20 3.19 -22.12 6.07
CA PRO A 20 4.52 -21.52 6.19
C PRO A 20 5.50 -21.91 5.08
N ALA A 21 5.29 -23.08 4.46
CA ALA A 21 6.10 -23.58 3.34
C ALA A 21 6.00 -22.73 2.07
N LEU A 22 4.96 -21.87 1.93
CA LEU A 22 4.77 -20.99 0.77
C LEU A 22 5.70 -19.77 0.78
N ASN A 23 6.61 -19.66 1.77
CA ASN A 23 7.53 -18.53 1.87
C ASN A 23 6.85 -17.20 2.18
N THR A 24 7.55 -16.08 1.94
CA THR A 24 7.06 -14.76 2.36
C THR A 24 6.00 -14.22 1.43
N MET A 25 4.78 -14.12 1.96
CA MET A 25 3.64 -13.40 1.41
C MET A 25 3.43 -12.13 2.23
N PHE A 26 3.19 -10.99 1.61
CA PHE A 26 3.06 -9.72 2.31
C PHE A 26 2.25 -8.71 1.51
N ASP A 27 1.82 -7.63 2.17
CA ASP A 27 1.08 -6.51 1.61
C ASP A 27 -0.13 -6.96 0.77
N SER A 28 -1.05 -7.68 1.41
CA SER A 28 -2.27 -8.15 0.77
C SER A 28 -3.32 -7.03 0.66
N TYR A 29 -4.01 -7.00 -0.46
CA TYR A 29 -5.19 -6.17 -0.69
C TYR A 29 -6.40 -7.06 -0.99
N VAL A 30 -7.50 -6.86 -0.28
CA VAL A 30 -8.69 -7.72 -0.38
C VAL A 30 -9.91 -6.87 -0.74
N ILE A 31 -10.66 -7.34 -1.74
CA ILE A 31 -11.98 -6.81 -2.10
C ILE A 31 -13.00 -7.94 -1.95
N LYS A 32 -14.21 -7.62 -1.48
CA LYS A 32 -15.34 -8.55 -1.50
C LYS A 32 -16.34 -8.11 -2.55
N GLU A 33 -16.57 -8.97 -3.55
CA GLU A 33 -17.52 -8.74 -4.64
C GLU A 33 -18.38 -9.98 -4.84
N ASP A 34 -19.69 -9.82 -4.97
CA ASP A 34 -20.65 -10.91 -5.23
C ASP A 34 -20.50 -12.10 -4.27
N GLY A 35 -20.18 -11.80 -3.01
CA GLY A 35 -19.95 -12.80 -1.97
C GLY A 35 -18.56 -13.44 -1.97
N ILE A 36 -17.74 -13.18 -2.99
CA ILE A 36 -16.39 -13.71 -3.12
C ILE A 36 -15.36 -12.70 -2.62
N TYR A 37 -14.42 -13.16 -1.78
CA TYR A 37 -13.23 -12.42 -1.43
C TYR A 37 -12.18 -12.63 -2.51
N LYS A 38 -11.65 -11.56 -3.06
CA LYS A 38 -10.57 -11.52 -4.04
C LYS A 38 -9.37 -10.88 -3.37
N MET A 39 -8.21 -11.53 -3.40
CA MET A 39 -6.99 -11.04 -2.77
C MET A 39 -5.85 -10.97 -3.76
N TRP A 40 -5.21 -9.80 -3.80
CA TRP A 40 -3.92 -9.58 -4.46
C TRP A 40 -2.86 -9.38 -3.38
N PHE A 41 -1.70 -9.99 -3.56
CA PHE A 41 -0.63 -9.92 -2.57
C PHE A 41 0.75 -10.04 -3.22
N SER A 42 1.74 -9.56 -2.51
CA SER A 42 3.14 -9.65 -2.93
C SER A 42 3.72 -11.02 -2.55
N TRP A 43 4.40 -11.68 -3.49
CA TRP A 43 5.07 -12.95 -3.23
C TRP A 43 6.56 -12.87 -3.54
N ARG A 44 7.37 -12.98 -2.49
CA ARG A 44 8.81 -12.76 -2.57
C ARG A 44 9.55 -13.73 -3.50
N PRO A 45 9.24 -15.05 -3.56
CA PRO A 45 9.99 -15.98 -4.40
C PRO A 45 10.01 -15.62 -5.89
N THR A 46 8.91 -15.12 -6.45
CA THR A 46 8.83 -14.70 -7.86
C THR A 46 8.95 -13.20 -8.05
N LYS A 47 9.01 -12.42 -6.96
CA LYS A 47 9.06 -10.96 -7.00
C LYS A 47 7.89 -10.34 -7.78
N SER A 48 6.71 -10.91 -7.59
CA SER A 48 5.50 -10.67 -8.39
C SER A 48 4.29 -10.43 -7.50
N ILE A 49 3.21 -9.95 -8.10
CA ILE A 49 1.88 -9.86 -7.49
C ILE A 49 1.08 -11.09 -7.89
N MET A 50 0.50 -11.74 -6.88
CA MET A 50 -0.30 -12.95 -6.99
C MET A 50 -1.76 -12.64 -6.73
N TYR A 51 -2.64 -13.53 -7.14
CA TYR A 51 -4.08 -13.45 -6.96
C TYR A 51 -4.67 -14.77 -6.47
N THR A 52 -5.65 -14.69 -5.57
CA THR A 52 -6.44 -15.82 -5.11
C THR A 52 -7.83 -15.37 -4.69
N THR A 53 -8.74 -16.32 -4.52
CA THR A 53 -10.12 -16.07 -4.10
C THR A 53 -10.51 -16.94 -2.91
N SER A 54 -11.56 -16.52 -2.21
CA SER A 54 -12.16 -17.28 -1.11
C SER A 54 -13.66 -16.95 -1.00
N THR A 55 -14.48 -17.92 -0.63
CA THR A 55 -15.89 -17.72 -0.32
C THR A 55 -16.14 -17.29 1.12
N ASP A 56 -15.23 -17.58 2.03
CA ASP A 56 -15.39 -17.34 3.48
C ASP A 56 -14.31 -16.41 4.09
N GLY A 57 -13.27 -16.07 3.31
CA GLY A 57 -12.13 -15.26 3.76
C GLY A 57 -11.12 -16.02 4.64
N ILE A 58 -11.31 -17.33 4.80
CA ILE A 58 -10.48 -18.21 5.63
C ILE A 58 -9.80 -19.28 4.77
N HIS A 59 -10.55 -19.94 3.92
CA HIS A 59 -10.05 -20.96 3.00
C HIS A 59 -9.87 -20.32 1.61
N TRP A 60 -8.63 -20.30 1.17
CA TRP A 60 -8.25 -19.62 -0.07
C TRP A 60 -7.89 -20.64 -1.15
N GLU A 61 -8.37 -20.37 -2.38
CA GLU A 61 -8.05 -21.19 -3.55
C GLU A 61 -6.54 -21.11 -3.89
N PRO A 62 -6.01 -22.04 -4.67
CA PRO A 62 -4.66 -21.93 -5.20
C PRO A 62 -4.44 -20.59 -5.92
N PHE A 63 -3.35 -19.92 -5.62
CA PHE A 63 -3.04 -18.61 -6.19
C PHE A 63 -2.33 -18.70 -7.55
N CYS A 64 -2.51 -17.68 -8.38
CA CYS A 64 -1.80 -17.52 -9.65
C CYS A 64 -1.05 -16.18 -9.70
N CYS A 65 -0.03 -16.11 -10.56
CA CYS A 65 0.69 -14.86 -10.81
C CYS A 65 -0.11 -13.98 -11.77
N VAL A 66 -0.32 -12.71 -11.40
CA VAL A 66 -1.10 -11.78 -12.22
C VAL A 66 -0.29 -10.58 -12.72
N LEU A 67 0.78 -10.20 -12.02
CA LEU A 67 1.67 -9.12 -12.48
C LEU A 67 3.12 -9.45 -12.13
N THR A 68 4.00 -9.50 -13.13
CA THR A 68 5.44 -9.73 -12.95
C THR A 68 6.23 -8.46 -13.22
N ARG A 69 7.47 -8.42 -12.72
CA ARG A 69 8.45 -7.40 -13.10
C ARG A 69 8.74 -7.42 -14.61
N GLN A 70 9.15 -6.29 -15.14
CA GLN A 70 9.66 -6.16 -16.52
C GLN A 70 11.18 -6.00 -16.48
N LEU A 71 11.92 -7.00 -16.95
CA LEU A 71 13.39 -7.07 -16.79
C LEU A 71 14.15 -5.96 -17.54
N ASP A 72 13.55 -5.41 -18.59
CA ASP A 72 14.07 -4.31 -19.40
C ASP A 72 13.60 -2.94 -18.92
N SER A 73 12.79 -2.89 -17.88
CA SER A 73 12.30 -1.64 -17.30
C SER A 73 13.39 -0.90 -16.53
N SER A 74 13.41 0.42 -16.67
CA SER A 74 14.33 1.30 -15.93
C SER A 74 13.90 1.59 -14.48
N TRP A 75 12.75 1.03 -14.01
CA TRP A 75 12.21 1.38 -12.70
C TRP A 75 11.53 0.22 -11.94
N GLU A 76 11.23 -0.92 -12.59
CA GLU A 76 10.60 -2.08 -11.95
C GLU A 76 11.29 -3.43 -12.28
N ALA A 77 12.54 -3.39 -12.77
CA ALA A 77 13.23 -4.60 -13.22
C ALA A 77 13.62 -5.56 -12.09
N ASP A 78 13.70 -5.12 -10.83
CA ASP A 78 13.99 -6.01 -9.71
C ASP A 78 12.74 -6.74 -9.23
N LYS A 79 11.67 -6.02 -8.89
CA LYS A 79 10.40 -6.62 -8.42
C LYS A 79 9.22 -5.67 -8.55
N VAL A 80 8.02 -6.25 -8.54
CA VAL A 80 6.75 -5.55 -8.30
C VAL A 80 6.11 -6.07 -7.01
N SER A 81 5.47 -5.18 -6.24
CA SER A 81 4.92 -5.51 -4.93
C SER A 81 3.89 -4.48 -4.46
N ARG A 82 3.24 -4.75 -3.32
CA ARG A 82 2.42 -3.79 -2.58
C ARG A 82 1.27 -3.22 -3.42
N PRO A 83 0.39 -4.09 -3.94
CA PRO A 83 -0.76 -3.66 -4.74
C PRO A 83 -1.79 -2.95 -3.86
N THR A 84 -2.41 -1.91 -4.39
CA THR A 84 -3.66 -1.33 -3.92
C THR A 84 -4.60 -1.19 -5.10
N LEU A 85 -5.89 -1.41 -4.89
CA LEU A 85 -6.85 -1.48 -5.97
C LEU A 85 -8.08 -0.60 -5.70
N VAL A 86 -8.60 -0.02 -6.79
CA VAL A 86 -9.92 0.59 -6.84
C VAL A 86 -10.67 0.00 -8.03
N LYS A 87 -11.93 -0.36 -7.83
CA LYS A 87 -12.81 -0.68 -8.94
C LYS A 87 -13.68 0.54 -9.25
N LYS A 88 -13.54 1.07 -10.45
CA LYS A 88 -14.31 2.21 -10.96
C LYS A 88 -14.76 1.91 -12.39
N ASP A 89 -16.00 2.29 -12.71
CA ASP A 89 -16.56 2.10 -14.06
C ASP A 89 -16.43 0.66 -14.58
N ASN A 90 -16.66 -0.31 -13.68
CA ASN A 90 -16.55 -1.76 -13.91
C ASN A 90 -15.15 -2.26 -14.30
N ARG A 91 -14.12 -1.46 -14.08
CA ARG A 91 -12.72 -1.77 -14.35
C ARG A 91 -11.90 -1.70 -13.06
N TYR A 92 -10.93 -2.62 -12.90
CA TYR A 92 -9.95 -2.59 -11.82
C TYR A 92 -8.79 -1.70 -12.19
N HIS A 93 -8.43 -0.83 -11.26
CA HIS A 93 -7.24 0.03 -11.30
C HIS A 93 -6.32 -0.43 -10.18
N MET A 94 -5.09 -0.77 -10.51
CA MET A 94 -4.07 -1.18 -9.54
C MET A 94 -2.94 -0.17 -9.56
N TRP A 95 -2.59 0.32 -8.38
CA TRP A 95 -1.29 0.98 -8.16
C TRP A 95 -0.42 0.03 -7.36
N TYR A 96 0.85 -0.05 -7.72
CA TYR A 96 1.79 -0.98 -7.12
C TYR A 96 3.16 -0.36 -7.01
N THR A 97 4.03 -0.93 -6.20
CA THR A 97 5.43 -0.50 -6.12
C THR A 97 6.28 -1.31 -7.10
N GLY A 98 6.93 -0.61 -8.02
CA GLY A 98 8.03 -1.14 -8.83
C GLY A 98 9.36 -0.81 -8.16
N HIS A 99 10.31 -1.76 -8.18
CA HIS A 99 11.61 -1.60 -7.55
C HIS A 99 12.75 -1.81 -8.54
N MET A 100 13.79 -1.01 -8.35
CA MET A 100 15.14 -1.24 -8.88
C MET A 100 16.08 -1.72 -7.76
N ILE A 101 17.26 -2.15 -8.13
CA ILE A 101 18.34 -2.43 -7.19
C ILE A 101 18.73 -1.12 -6.49
N TRP A 102 19.02 -1.16 -5.19
CA TRP A 102 19.28 -0.01 -4.32
C TRP A 102 20.45 0.92 -4.74
N SER A 103 21.08 0.67 -5.86
CA SER A 103 22.21 1.46 -6.40
C SER A 103 21.76 2.40 -7.51
N GLY A 104 21.17 3.55 -7.18
CA GLY A 104 20.79 4.49 -8.23
C GLY A 104 19.90 5.64 -7.75
N PRO A 105 19.59 6.58 -8.64
CA PRO A 105 18.76 7.74 -8.31
C PRO A 105 17.27 7.41 -8.15
N LEU A 106 16.88 6.16 -8.45
CA LEU A 106 15.50 5.69 -8.33
C LEU A 106 15.50 4.25 -7.83
N SER A 107 15.15 4.06 -6.56
CA SER A 107 15.09 2.72 -5.95
C SER A 107 13.68 2.13 -5.98
N ALA A 108 12.64 2.94 -5.84
CA ALA A 108 11.26 2.52 -6.03
C ALA A 108 10.33 3.68 -6.42
N ALA A 109 9.30 3.34 -7.19
CA ALA A 109 8.27 4.26 -7.66
C ALA A 109 6.92 3.54 -7.76
N ILE A 110 5.84 4.30 -7.95
CA ILE A 110 4.49 3.76 -8.06
C ILE A 110 4.13 3.56 -9.53
N GLY A 111 3.80 2.32 -9.88
CA GLY A 111 3.27 1.93 -11.17
C GLY A 111 1.75 1.89 -11.21
N TYR A 112 1.22 1.71 -12.41
CA TYR A 112 -0.21 1.62 -12.66
C TYR A 112 -0.51 0.52 -13.67
N ALA A 113 -1.54 -0.25 -13.39
CA ALA A 113 -2.08 -1.26 -14.28
C ALA A 113 -3.60 -1.29 -14.21
N VAL A 114 -4.24 -1.78 -15.26
CA VAL A 114 -5.69 -1.90 -15.35
C VAL A 114 -6.09 -3.32 -15.76
N SER A 115 -7.30 -3.72 -15.36
CA SER A 115 -7.84 -5.04 -15.68
C SER A 115 -9.37 -5.01 -15.68
N ASP A 116 -9.99 -5.78 -16.56
CA ASP A 116 -11.44 -5.93 -16.58
C ASP A 116 -11.90 -7.07 -15.65
N ASP A 117 -11.02 -8.04 -15.34
CA ASP A 117 -11.36 -9.22 -14.54
C ASP A 117 -10.56 -9.36 -13.22
N GLY A 118 -9.54 -8.53 -13.03
CA GLY A 118 -8.63 -8.58 -11.87
C GLY A 118 -7.53 -9.64 -11.98
N ILE A 119 -7.44 -10.34 -13.10
CA ILE A 119 -6.47 -11.42 -13.36
C ILE A 119 -5.53 -11.05 -14.51
N HIS A 120 -6.08 -10.55 -15.62
CA HIS A 120 -5.33 -10.13 -16.77
C HIS A 120 -5.09 -8.62 -16.70
N TRP A 121 -3.83 -8.22 -16.49
CA TRP A 121 -3.45 -6.83 -16.25
C TRP A 121 -2.65 -6.24 -17.41
N GLU A 122 -3.02 -5.03 -17.80
CA GLU A 122 -2.32 -4.22 -18.79
C GLU A 122 -1.64 -3.04 -18.11
N ARG A 123 -0.40 -2.75 -18.51
CA ARG A 123 0.30 -1.51 -18.15
C ARG A 123 0.13 -0.51 -19.28
N PRO A 124 -0.72 0.52 -19.14
CA PRO A 124 -0.92 1.51 -20.21
C PRO A 124 0.30 2.43 -20.37
N LEU A 125 1.24 2.40 -19.43
CA LEU A 125 2.40 3.27 -19.40
C LEU A 125 3.69 2.48 -19.20
N ALA A 126 4.76 2.87 -19.90
CA ALA A 126 6.10 2.31 -19.71
C ALA A 126 6.87 2.95 -18.53
N HIS A 127 6.31 3.98 -17.91
CA HIS A 127 6.92 4.73 -16.80
C HIS A 127 5.99 4.74 -15.58
N PRO A 128 6.52 4.97 -14.37
CA PRO A 128 5.69 5.05 -13.17
C PRO A 128 4.82 6.31 -13.19
N VAL A 129 3.66 6.23 -12.53
CA VAL A 129 2.71 7.35 -12.39
C VAL A 129 3.11 8.32 -11.28
N LEU A 130 3.89 7.87 -10.30
CA LEU A 130 4.44 8.73 -9.26
C LEU A 130 5.88 8.33 -8.96
N ARG A 131 6.78 9.34 -8.92
CA ARG A 131 8.22 9.18 -8.66
C ARG A 131 8.65 9.97 -7.43
N PRO A 132 9.72 9.56 -6.75
CA PRO A 132 10.36 10.42 -5.75
C PRO A 132 10.94 11.67 -6.43
N ASP A 133 10.53 12.85 -5.97
CA ASP A 133 11.00 14.15 -6.48
C ASP A 133 11.18 15.20 -5.36
N LYS A 134 10.96 14.79 -4.10
CA LYS A 134 11.14 15.61 -2.91
C LYS A 134 12.32 15.12 -2.07
N PRO A 135 13.06 16.01 -1.41
CA PRO A 135 14.22 15.61 -0.58
C PRO A 135 13.90 14.55 0.47
N TRP A 136 12.73 14.61 1.11
CA TRP A 136 12.34 13.66 2.14
C TRP A 136 12.03 12.25 1.60
N GLU A 137 11.73 12.11 0.31
CA GLU A 137 11.44 10.84 -0.33
C GLU A 137 12.71 9.99 -0.59
N ASN A 138 13.88 10.60 -0.59
CA ASN A 138 15.21 9.94 -0.65
C ASN A 138 15.27 8.78 -1.67
N HIS A 139 14.96 9.06 -2.95
CA HIS A 139 15.00 8.11 -4.07
C HIS A 139 13.96 6.97 -4.02
N ILE A 140 13.06 6.94 -3.03
CA ILE A 140 12.10 5.86 -2.85
C ILE A 140 10.73 6.38 -2.43
N ILE A 141 9.70 5.95 -3.17
CA ILE A 141 8.31 5.97 -2.71
C ILE A 141 7.71 4.60 -2.97
N TRP A 142 6.94 4.11 -2.01
CA TRP A 142 6.36 2.77 -2.05
C TRP A 142 5.09 2.66 -1.21
N THR A 143 4.54 1.44 -1.06
CA THR A 143 3.32 1.16 -0.28
C THR A 143 2.18 2.14 -0.55
N PRO A 144 1.76 2.31 -1.82
CA PRO A 144 0.61 3.15 -2.10
C PRO A 144 -0.64 2.54 -1.49
N HIS A 145 -1.51 3.39 -0.97
CA HIS A 145 -2.89 3.06 -0.69
C HIS A 145 -3.78 4.08 -1.37
N VAL A 146 -4.71 3.63 -2.18
CA VAL A 146 -5.58 4.51 -2.99
C VAL A 146 -7.03 4.22 -2.67
N ILE A 147 -7.80 5.29 -2.49
CA ILE A 147 -9.26 5.25 -2.50
C ILE A 147 -9.79 6.16 -3.59
N TYR A 148 -11.00 5.90 -4.07
CA TYR A 148 -11.75 6.84 -4.88
C TYR A 148 -12.81 7.51 -4.01
N ASP A 149 -12.77 8.83 -3.97
CA ASP A 149 -13.75 9.65 -3.25
C ASP A 149 -14.82 10.09 -4.26
N GLU A 150 -16.00 9.46 -4.18
CA GLU A 150 -17.11 9.72 -5.10
C GLU A 150 -17.68 11.14 -4.93
N GLU A 151 -17.59 11.73 -3.72
CA GLU A 151 -18.10 13.08 -3.46
C GLU A 151 -17.24 14.15 -4.14
N GLU A 152 -15.92 13.92 -4.20
CA GLU A 152 -14.96 14.85 -4.80
C GLU A 152 -14.59 14.47 -6.23
N ASP A 153 -15.05 13.31 -6.74
CA ASP A 153 -14.66 12.72 -8.03
C ASP A 153 -13.14 12.64 -8.19
N LEU A 154 -12.47 12.05 -7.20
CA LEU A 154 -11.03 12.15 -7.06
C LEU A 154 -10.42 10.86 -6.51
N PHE A 155 -9.34 10.39 -7.11
CA PHE A 155 -8.47 9.39 -6.49
C PHE A 155 -7.57 10.08 -5.47
N LYS A 156 -7.47 9.50 -4.29
CA LYS A 156 -6.64 9.95 -3.17
C LYS A 156 -5.64 8.86 -2.83
N MET A 157 -4.35 9.19 -2.83
CA MET A 157 -3.27 8.26 -2.53
C MET A 157 -2.50 8.71 -1.28
N TRP A 158 -2.32 7.78 -0.36
CA TRP A 158 -1.32 7.83 0.71
C TRP A 158 -0.18 6.90 0.32
N TYR A 159 1.05 7.36 0.47
CA TYR A 159 2.24 6.58 0.10
C TYR A 159 3.35 6.81 1.12
N ALA A 160 4.24 5.86 1.23
CA ALA A 160 5.40 5.97 2.10
C ALA A 160 6.64 6.38 1.31
N GLY A 161 7.55 7.11 1.94
CA GLY A 161 8.79 7.57 1.32
C GLY A 161 9.93 7.75 2.30
N GLY A 162 11.13 7.93 1.79
CA GLY A 162 12.29 8.25 2.60
C GLY A 162 13.03 7.05 3.21
N ALA A 163 12.88 5.85 2.65
CA ALA A 163 13.62 4.69 3.15
C ALA A 163 15.09 4.70 2.70
N THR A 164 15.93 4.07 3.50
CA THR A 164 17.29 3.64 3.13
C THR A 164 17.35 2.12 3.02
N GLU A 165 18.38 1.57 2.38
CA GLU A 165 18.52 0.13 2.19
C GLU A 165 18.38 -0.64 3.51
N GLY A 166 17.49 -1.64 3.51
CA GLY A 166 17.22 -2.47 4.69
C GLY A 166 16.35 -1.84 5.78
N THR A 167 15.79 -0.63 5.54
CA THR A 167 14.91 0.05 6.51
C THR A 167 13.49 0.28 5.96
N GLU A 168 12.56 0.60 6.85
CA GLU A 168 11.24 1.11 6.50
C GLU A 168 11.28 2.61 6.18
N SER A 169 10.16 3.18 5.76
CA SER A 169 10.03 4.58 5.36
C SER A 169 10.13 5.55 6.52
N ASP A 170 10.61 6.75 6.22
CA ASP A 170 10.72 7.84 7.19
C ASP A 170 9.40 8.55 7.43
N ALA A 171 8.50 8.58 6.43
CA ALA A 171 7.27 9.36 6.51
C ALA A 171 6.23 8.93 5.47
N LEU A 172 5.00 9.44 5.62
CA LEU A 172 3.93 9.25 4.67
C LEU A 172 3.61 10.56 3.95
N GLY A 173 3.37 10.46 2.64
CA GLY A 173 2.91 11.54 1.78
C GLY A 173 1.49 11.32 1.29
N TYR A 174 0.94 12.35 0.67
CA TYR A 174 -0.38 12.37 0.08
C TYR A 174 -0.35 12.97 -1.34
N ALA A 175 -1.14 12.41 -2.22
CA ALA A 175 -1.32 12.90 -3.59
C ALA A 175 -2.76 12.66 -4.06
N THR A 176 -3.20 13.44 -5.05
CA THR A 176 -4.52 13.31 -5.67
C THR A 176 -4.42 13.21 -7.18
N SER A 177 -5.43 12.58 -7.80
CA SER A 177 -5.54 12.45 -9.25
C SER A 177 -7.00 12.37 -9.68
N LYS A 178 -7.34 12.94 -10.84
CA LYS A 178 -8.65 12.79 -11.45
C LYS A 178 -8.80 11.53 -12.29
N ASP A 179 -7.69 11.03 -12.80
CA ASP A 179 -7.67 9.91 -13.77
C ASP A 179 -6.88 8.69 -13.28
N GLY A 180 -6.26 8.78 -12.09
CA GLY A 180 -5.42 7.72 -11.53
C GLY A 180 -4.02 7.62 -12.15
N ILE A 181 -3.71 8.47 -13.12
CA ILE A 181 -2.45 8.49 -13.89
C ILE A 181 -1.64 9.76 -13.58
N HIS A 182 -2.28 10.92 -13.66
CA HIS A 182 -1.64 12.21 -13.41
C HIS A 182 -1.86 12.63 -11.95
N TRP A 183 -0.82 12.49 -11.13
CA TRP A 183 -0.88 12.73 -9.70
C TRP A 183 -0.27 14.07 -9.30
N THR A 184 -0.97 14.78 -8.42
CA THR A 184 -0.48 16.00 -7.79
C THR A 184 -0.18 15.73 -6.33
N LYS A 185 1.09 15.81 -5.94
CA LYS A 185 1.51 15.68 -4.54
C LYS A 185 1.06 16.88 -3.71
N TYR A 186 0.65 16.61 -2.48
CA TYR A 186 0.32 17.68 -1.53
C TYR A 186 1.55 18.56 -1.27
N PRO A 187 1.42 19.90 -1.35
CA PRO A 187 2.58 20.80 -1.26
C PRO A 187 3.32 20.74 0.08
N LEU A 188 2.60 20.38 1.15
CA LEU A 188 3.15 20.31 2.52
C LEU A 188 3.47 18.87 2.95
N ASN A 189 3.71 17.97 2.01
CA ASN A 189 4.24 16.64 2.35
C ASN A 189 5.60 16.74 3.06
N PRO A 190 5.91 15.83 4.00
CA PRO A 190 5.12 14.68 4.43
C PRO A 190 3.96 15.06 5.35
N ILE A 191 2.85 14.31 5.28
CA ILE A 191 1.64 14.54 6.09
C ILE A 191 1.62 13.77 7.41
N PHE A 192 2.48 12.76 7.56
CA PHE A 192 2.55 11.92 8.75
C PHE A 192 3.99 11.43 8.94
N VAL A 193 4.55 11.73 10.11
CA VAL A 193 5.93 11.41 10.47
C VAL A 193 5.95 10.64 11.79
N PRO A 194 7.04 9.91 12.11
CA PRO A 194 7.19 9.30 13.42
C PRO A 194 7.00 10.30 14.56
N ASP A 195 6.38 9.86 15.64
CA ASP A 195 6.32 10.62 16.89
C ASP A 195 7.35 10.05 17.86
N GLY A 196 8.44 10.79 18.07
CA GLY A 196 9.53 10.38 18.94
C GLY A 196 9.14 10.18 20.41
N SER A 197 7.94 10.61 20.82
CA SER A 197 7.41 10.38 22.16
C SER A 197 6.67 9.04 22.30
N ILE A 198 6.37 8.37 21.17
CA ILE A 198 5.68 7.08 21.11
C ILE A 198 6.69 5.96 20.85
N PRO A 199 7.06 5.15 21.85
CA PRO A 199 8.19 4.22 21.73
C PRO A 199 8.11 3.24 20.55
N TRP A 200 6.92 2.74 20.19
CA TRP A 200 6.76 1.71 19.16
C TRP A 200 6.73 2.26 17.71
N GLU A 201 6.68 3.59 17.53
CA GLU A 201 6.71 4.22 16.19
C GLU A 201 7.78 5.32 16.08
N MET A 202 8.63 5.47 17.10
CA MET A 202 9.55 6.61 17.22
C MET A 202 10.57 6.72 16.08
N ALA A 203 10.85 5.65 15.38
CA ALA A 203 11.88 5.62 14.34
C ALA A 203 11.33 5.77 12.93
N LYS A 204 10.25 5.04 12.58
CA LYS A 204 9.74 4.95 11.21
C LYS A 204 8.22 4.81 11.18
N VAL A 205 7.60 5.26 10.07
CA VAL A 205 6.20 5.00 9.74
C VAL A 205 6.08 4.58 8.28
N SER A 206 5.22 3.59 7.99
CA SER A 206 5.12 2.96 6.69
C SER A 206 3.75 2.31 6.46
N ALA A 207 3.51 1.78 5.27
CA ALA A 207 2.37 0.94 4.91
C ALA A 207 1.01 1.50 5.35
N PRO A 208 0.62 2.70 4.86
CA PRO A 208 -0.68 3.27 5.18
C PRO A 208 -1.78 2.45 4.54
N PHE A 209 -2.87 2.22 5.29
CA PHE A 209 -4.13 1.69 4.79
C PHE A 209 -5.27 2.58 5.29
N VAL A 210 -5.92 3.30 4.39
CA VAL A 210 -6.87 4.37 4.73
C VAL A 210 -8.29 4.00 4.30
N TRP A 211 -9.27 4.28 5.15
CA TRP A 211 -10.68 4.18 4.81
C TRP A 211 -11.47 5.37 5.35
N LYS A 212 -12.55 5.74 4.68
CA LYS A 212 -13.48 6.79 5.10
C LYS A 212 -14.69 6.17 5.79
N ARG A 213 -15.04 6.66 6.96
CA ARG A 213 -16.23 6.24 7.70
C ARG A 213 -16.73 7.34 8.61
N ASP A 214 -18.04 7.60 8.58
CA ASP A 214 -18.74 8.56 9.46
C ASP A 214 -18.07 9.96 9.47
N GLY A 215 -17.63 10.43 8.30
CA GLY A 215 -17.00 11.74 8.13
C GLY A 215 -15.56 11.83 8.66
N TRP A 216 -14.91 10.67 8.92
CA TRP A 216 -13.53 10.57 9.29
C TRP A 216 -12.76 9.69 8.31
N TYR A 217 -11.50 10.04 8.08
CA TYR A 217 -10.49 9.17 7.53
C TYR A 217 -9.79 8.43 8.66
N TYR A 218 -9.74 7.12 8.58
CA TYR A 218 -8.98 6.26 9.49
C TYR A 218 -7.81 5.70 8.72
N MET A 219 -6.68 5.58 9.38
CA MET A 219 -5.47 5.01 8.81
C MET A 219 -4.88 3.97 9.76
N SER A 220 -4.77 2.74 9.28
CA SER A 220 -3.86 1.74 9.87
C SER A 220 -2.49 1.91 9.23
N TYR A 221 -1.43 1.85 10.00
CA TYR A 221 -0.06 2.02 9.53
C TYR A 221 0.92 1.15 10.32
N LEU A 222 2.09 0.93 9.76
CA LEU A 222 3.22 0.30 10.43
C LEU A 222 4.08 1.37 11.09
N GLY A 223 4.34 1.24 12.38
CA GLY A 223 5.36 2.00 13.11
C GLY A 223 6.53 1.11 13.49
N ASN A 224 7.73 1.67 13.54
CA ASN A 224 8.92 0.97 14.01
C ASN A 224 9.54 1.68 15.21
N ASP A 225 9.93 0.89 16.21
CA ASP A 225 10.74 1.36 17.34
C ASP A 225 12.21 1.58 16.94
N ALA A 226 13.02 1.99 17.91
CA ALA A 226 14.46 2.23 17.70
C ALA A 226 15.25 0.98 17.29
N ASP A 227 14.74 -0.21 17.60
CA ASP A 227 15.32 -1.51 17.23
C ASP A 227 14.74 -2.04 15.91
N MET A 228 13.96 -1.24 15.19
CA MET A 228 13.26 -1.58 13.94
C MET A 228 12.20 -2.70 14.09
N ARG A 229 11.67 -2.90 15.30
CA ARG A 229 10.55 -3.82 15.51
C ARG A 229 9.26 -3.14 15.07
N GLY A 230 8.49 -3.83 14.22
CA GLY A 230 7.26 -3.31 13.65
C GLY A 230 6.04 -3.52 14.56
N SER A 231 5.21 -2.50 14.67
CA SER A 231 3.90 -2.54 15.33
C SER A 231 2.86 -1.83 14.47
N ASN A 232 1.60 -2.27 14.56
CA ASN A 232 0.52 -1.62 13.83
C ASN A 232 -0.11 -0.53 14.70
N GLY A 233 -0.20 0.66 14.13
CA GLY A 233 -0.90 1.81 14.69
C GLY A 233 -2.24 2.08 14.01
N LEU A 234 -3.04 2.91 14.67
CA LEU A 234 -4.28 3.44 14.15
C LEU A 234 -4.31 4.95 14.38
N ALA A 235 -4.64 5.70 13.35
CA ALA A 235 -4.84 7.14 13.42
C ALA A 235 -6.12 7.54 12.69
N ARG A 236 -6.64 8.73 12.99
CA ARG A 236 -7.77 9.31 12.24
C ARG A 236 -7.58 10.80 11.99
N SER A 237 -8.20 11.28 10.93
CA SER A 237 -8.21 12.69 10.53
C SER A 237 -9.54 13.07 9.92
N ARG A 238 -9.92 14.35 9.95
CA ARG A 238 -11.14 14.84 9.31
C ARG A 238 -11.00 15.00 7.80
N ASP A 239 -9.83 15.35 7.34
CA ASP A 239 -9.53 15.61 5.92
C ASP A 239 -8.64 14.54 5.26
N GLY A 240 -8.12 13.60 6.07
CA GLY A 240 -7.18 12.58 5.60
C GLY A 240 -5.77 13.11 5.33
N ILE A 241 -5.49 14.36 5.64
CA ILE A 241 -4.23 15.06 5.33
C ILE A 241 -3.58 15.60 6.59
N THR A 242 -4.35 16.36 7.39
CA THR A 242 -3.84 17.09 8.55
C THR A 242 -4.43 16.59 9.86
N ASN A 243 -3.83 17.01 10.98
CA ASN A 243 -4.35 16.77 12.33
C ASN A 243 -4.71 15.30 12.61
N TRP A 244 -3.82 14.40 12.22
CA TRP A 244 -3.98 12.98 12.53
C TRP A 244 -3.93 12.73 14.02
N GLU A 245 -5.03 12.23 14.57
CA GLU A 245 -5.14 11.79 15.96
C GLU A 245 -4.70 10.32 16.05
N ARG A 246 -3.56 10.05 16.69
CA ARG A 246 -3.06 8.69 16.96
C ARG A 246 -3.82 8.04 18.12
N HIS A 247 -3.94 6.71 18.04
CA HIS A 247 -4.66 5.93 19.04
C HIS A 247 -3.80 4.85 19.65
#